data_ae8c04cdcadb021ac38b7c33b671f747
#
_entry.id   ae8c04cdcadb021ac38b7c33b671f747
#
_cell.length_a   1.000
_cell.length_b   1.000
_cell.length_c   1.000
_cell.angle_alpha   90.00
_cell.angle_beta   90.00
_cell.angle_gamma   90.00
#
_symmetry.space_group_name_H-M   'P 1'
#
loop_
_entity.id
_entity.type
_entity.pdbx_description
1 polymer ?
#
loop_
_entity_poly.entity_id
_entity_poly.type
_entity_poly.pdbx_seq_one_letter_code
_entity_poly.pdbx_strand_id
1 'polypeptide(L)'
;GEGWYRKELTLAGSDADKRIVLYFEGVYNQSELWINGKKANYNVYGYTSYRVDITPYLNAPGTPNVIAMKVVNAGRNSRWYAGSGIFRHVWLIKTNKLYLDKWDTFVNASELQKKEAVIQFSTIVHNEGLQNQSGKIGIKIYSPAGNEVFSTSQDVILSEGTPVATSFSLKKPELWSVDTPVLYTAEVSLSSDGKEYDKISVPFGIRTLSFSAEKGFLLNGKSMKLKGGCVHHDNGLLGAAAIDRAEERKV
;
A
#
# COMPACT_ATOMS: atom_id res chain seq x y z
N GLY A 1 6.90 23.54 -17.42
CA GLY A 1 6.20 24.64 -16.75
C GLY A 1 5.98 24.37 -15.27
N GLU A 2 5.27 25.28 -14.63
CA GLU A 2 4.90 25.23 -13.23
C GLU A 2 3.37 25.27 -13.12
N GLY A 3 2.79 24.46 -12.22
CA GLY A 3 1.35 24.42 -11.96
C GLY A 3 1.07 24.28 -10.47
N TRP A 4 -0.11 24.75 -10.06
CA TRP A 4 -0.58 24.67 -8.69
C TRP A 4 -1.93 23.99 -8.60
N TYR A 5 -2.07 23.07 -7.65
CA TYR A 5 -3.33 22.47 -7.22
C TYR A 5 -3.69 23.03 -5.84
N ARG A 6 -5.00 23.19 -5.59
CA ARG A 6 -5.50 23.62 -4.29
C ARG A 6 -6.81 22.89 -3.96
N LYS A 7 -6.92 22.43 -2.71
CA LYS A 7 -8.10 21.75 -2.19
C LYS A 7 -8.30 22.10 -0.73
N GLU A 8 -9.54 22.26 -0.32
CA GLU A 8 -9.90 22.36 1.09
C GLU A 8 -10.25 20.99 1.66
N LEU A 9 -9.88 20.76 2.91
CA LEU A 9 -10.16 19.56 3.69
C LEU A 9 -10.63 19.96 5.08
N THR A 10 -11.84 19.56 5.44
CA THR A 10 -12.34 19.70 6.81
C THR A 10 -12.44 18.32 7.45
N LEU A 11 -11.80 18.15 8.60
CA LEU A 11 -11.83 16.91 9.36
C LEU A 11 -13.05 16.90 10.29
N ALA A 12 -13.62 15.72 10.51
CA ALA A 12 -14.70 15.54 11.48
C ALA A 12 -14.15 15.53 12.92
N GLY A 13 -15.01 15.80 13.90
CA GLY A 13 -14.63 15.72 15.33
C GLY A 13 -14.05 14.36 15.74
N SER A 14 -14.51 13.28 15.11
CA SER A 14 -13.98 11.92 15.31
C SER A 14 -12.54 11.71 14.81
N ASP A 15 -12.00 12.68 14.08
CA ASP A 15 -10.62 12.62 13.55
C ASP A 15 -9.60 13.33 14.46
N ALA A 16 -10.02 13.91 15.60
CA ALA A 16 -9.19 14.73 16.48
C ALA A 16 -7.88 14.05 16.93
N ASP A 17 -7.98 12.76 17.25
CA ASP A 17 -6.85 11.96 17.74
C ASP A 17 -6.27 11.02 16.67
N LYS A 18 -6.68 11.19 15.42
CA LYS A 18 -6.19 10.37 14.32
C LYS A 18 -4.88 10.92 13.76
N ARG A 19 -4.06 10.00 13.30
CA ARG A 19 -2.97 10.28 12.39
C ARG A 19 -3.55 10.44 10.98
N ILE A 20 -3.18 11.50 10.29
CA ILE A 20 -3.72 11.85 8.97
C ILE A 20 -2.58 11.92 7.96
N VAL A 21 -2.65 11.07 6.96
CA VAL A 21 -1.61 10.95 5.93
C VAL A 21 -2.20 11.16 4.56
N LEU A 22 -1.53 11.94 3.73
CA LEU A 22 -1.78 11.99 2.28
C LEU A 22 -0.85 11.00 1.58
N TYR A 23 -1.44 10.12 0.79
CA TYR A 23 -0.71 9.19 -0.05
C TYR A 23 -0.92 9.55 -1.52
N PHE A 24 0.18 9.85 -2.20
CA PHE A 24 0.21 10.19 -3.61
C PHE A 24 0.76 9.00 -4.40
N GLU A 25 0.00 8.47 -5.34
CA GLU A 25 0.45 7.37 -6.19
C GLU A 25 1.36 7.82 -7.33
N GLY A 26 1.27 9.09 -7.72
CA GLY A 26 2.16 9.67 -8.72
C GLY A 26 1.88 11.15 -8.97
N VAL A 27 2.94 11.95 -8.93
CA VAL A 27 2.93 13.38 -9.24
C VAL A 27 4.15 13.71 -10.09
N TYR A 28 3.95 14.07 -11.36
CA TYR A 28 5.04 14.33 -12.27
C TYR A 28 5.23 15.84 -12.52
N ASN A 29 6.37 16.41 -12.22
CA ASN A 29 7.60 15.79 -11.80
C ASN A 29 7.97 16.22 -10.37
N GLN A 30 8.72 17.30 -10.21
CA GLN A 30 9.08 17.82 -8.89
C GLN A 30 7.85 18.43 -8.22
N SER A 31 7.57 18.05 -6.97
CA SER A 31 6.40 18.52 -6.29
C SER A 31 6.69 19.02 -4.87
N GLU A 32 6.01 20.08 -4.47
CA GLU A 32 6.03 20.64 -3.12
C GLU A 32 4.63 20.64 -2.54
N LEU A 33 4.47 19.97 -1.41
CA LEU A 33 3.20 19.96 -0.67
C LEU A 33 3.22 21.02 0.44
N TRP A 34 2.15 21.79 0.49
CA TRP A 34 1.93 22.84 1.47
C TRP A 34 0.60 22.61 2.17
N ILE A 35 0.59 22.70 3.49
CA ILE A 35 -0.60 22.58 4.32
C ILE A 35 -0.75 23.86 5.14
N ASN A 36 -1.86 24.56 5.00
CA ASN A 36 -2.12 25.81 5.71
C ASN A 36 -0.96 26.84 5.59
N GLY A 37 -0.37 26.93 4.40
CA GLY A 37 0.74 27.84 4.13
C GLY A 37 2.12 27.36 4.61
N LYS A 38 2.22 26.19 5.23
CA LYS A 38 3.50 25.58 5.68
C LYS A 38 3.92 24.48 4.73
N LYS A 39 5.18 24.46 4.30
CA LYS A 39 5.73 23.40 3.45
C LYS A 39 5.85 22.11 4.26
N ALA A 40 5.16 21.08 3.82
CA ALA A 40 5.11 19.78 4.48
C ALA A 40 6.01 18.73 3.80
N ASN A 41 6.22 18.82 2.46
CA ASN A 41 7.05 17.85 1.74
C ASN A 41 7.63 18.43 0.44
N TYR A 42 8.71 17.80 -0.05
CA TYR A 42 9.26 17.98 -1.38
C TYR A 42 9.63 16.61 -1.97
N ASN A 43 9.15 16.31 -3.16
CA ASN A 43 9.43 15.08 -3.87
C ASN A 43 10.02 15.38 -5.25
N VAL A 44 11.12 14.71 -5.61
CA VAL A 44 11.88 14.99 -6.84
C VAL A 44 11.56 14.04 -8.00
N TYR A 45 10.94 12.88 -7.71
CA TYR A 45 10.73 11.84 -8.72
C TYR A 45 9.25 11.52 -8.92
N GLY A 46 8.80 11.64 -10.16
CA GLY A 46 7.37 11.62 -10.49
C GLY A 46 6.73 10.25 -10.62
N TYR A 47 7.50 9.15 -10.71
CA TYR A 47 6.95 7.81 -10.98
C TYR A 47 6.83 6.91 -9.75
N THR A 48 7.37 7.32 -8.61
CA THR A 48 7.20 6.61 -7.34
C THR A 48 6.11 7.24 -6.52
N SER A 49 5.36 6.38 -5.82
CA SER A 49 4.42 6.84 -4.81
C SER A 49 5.15 7.32 -3.54
N TYR A 50 4.52 8.21 -2.80
CA TYR A 50 5.04 8.70 -1.52
C TYR A 50 3.91 9.08 -0.58
N ARG A 51 4.22 9.11 0.72
CA ARG A 51 3.29 9.44 1.80
C ARG A 51 3.80 10.62 2.58
N VAL A 52 2.89 11.47 3.03
CA VAL A 52 3.21 12.64 3.87
C VAL A 52 2.26 12.65 5.06
N ASP A 53 2.81 12.55 6.26
CA ASP A 53 2.05 12.79 7.48
C ASP A 53 1.76 14.28 7.58
N ILE A 54 0.50 14.64 7.49
CA ILE A 54 0.05 16.03 7.54
C ILE A 54 -0.51 16.43 8.92
N THR A 55 -0.59 15.49 9.85
CA THR A 55 -1.15 15.70 11.19
C THR A 55 -0.60 16.95 11.88
N PRO A 56 0.75 17.21 11.86
CA PRO A 56 1.33 18.37 12.55
C PRO A 56 0.97 19.74 11.96
N TYR A 57 0.39 19.74 10.76
CA TYR A 57 0.07 20.97 10.01
C TYR A 57 -1.42 21.32 10.02
N LEU A 58 -2.26 20.45 10.60
CA LEU A 58 -3.72 20.57 10.52
C LEU A 58 -4.26 21.53 11.58
N ASN A 59 -5.33 22.23 11.20
CA ASN A 59 -6.17 22.95 12.13
C ASN A 59 -7.06 21.97 12.92
N ALA A 60 -7.66 22.46 14.01
CA ALA A 60 -8.61 21.68 14.80
C ALA A 60 -9.77 21.15 13.93
N PRO A 61 -10.34 19.98 14.25
CA PRO A 61 -11.50 19.43 13.56
C PRO A 61 -12.64 20.46 13.45
N GLY A 62 -13.34 20.43 12.32
CA GLY A 62 -14.36 21.41 11.98
C GLY A 62 -13.83 22.68 11.31
N THR A 63 -12.51 22.95 11.40
CA THR A 63 -11.89 24.09 10.73
C THR A 63 -11.33 23.66 9.37
N PRO A 64 -11.56 24.41 8.27
CA PRO A 64 -11.00 24.11 6.98
C PRO A 64 -9.46 24.13 6.98
N ASN A 65 -8.88 23.15 6.29
CA ASN A 65 -7.45 23.10 6.00
C ASN A 65 -7.25 23.30 4.51
N VAL A 66 -6.27 24.09 4.12
CA VAL A 66 -5.89 24.30 2.73
C VAL A 66 -4.70 23.42 2.39
N ILE A 67 -4.91 22.51 1.46
CA ILE A 67 -3.86 21.69 0.85
C ILE A 67 -3.49 22.33 -0.47
N ALA A 68 -2.22 22.68 -0.67
CA ALA A 68 -1.72 23.18 -1.93
C ALA A 68 -0.53 22.34 -2.41
N MET A 69 -0.50 22.04 -3.71
CA MET A 69 0.57 21.29 -4.36
C MET A 69 1.13 22.11 -5.51
N LYS A 70 2.41 22.46 -5.41
CA LYS A 70 3.19 22.99 -6.53
C LYS A 70 3.79 21.84 -7.30
N VAL A 71 3.67 21.87 -8.62
CA VAL A 71 4.31 20.87 -9.48
C VAL A 71 5.13 21.59 -10.54
N VAL A 72 6.39 21.18 -10.67
CA VAL A 72 7.30 21.71 -11.66
C VAL A 72 7.74 20.60 -12.62
N ASN A 73 7.45 20.78 -13.91
CA ASN A 73 7.97 19.97 -15.00
C ASN A 73 8.56 20.90 -16.03
N ALA A 74 9.86 21.15 -15.94
CA ALA A 74 10.57 22.09 -16.78
C ALA A 74 11.68 21.39 -17.57
N GLY A 75 11.94 21.89 -18.78
CA GLY A 75 13.00 21.41 -19.64
C GLY A 75 12.68 20.10 -20.40
N ARG A 76 13.70 19.57 -21.07
CA ARG A 76 13.64 18.26 -21.76
C ARG A 76 14.24 17.21 -20.84
N ASN A 77 13.40 16.50 -20.09
CA ASN A 77 13.83 15.53 -19.06
C ASN A 77 13.58 14.07 -19.43
N SER A 78 13.01 13.80 -20.61
CA SER A 78 12.79 12.44 -21.10
C SER A 78 12.79 12.38 -22.63
N ARG A 79 12.90 11.17 -23.19
CA ARG A 79 12.85 10.90 -24.63
C ARG A 79 11.44 10.79 -25.19
N TRP A 80 10.45 10.69 -24.30
CA TRP A 80 9.04 10.54 -24.64
C TRP A 80 8.22 11.64 -23.99
N TYR A 81 6.96 11.74 -24.41
CA TYR A 81 6.03 12.62 -23.76
C TYR A 81 5.83 12.23 -22.28
N ALA A 82 6.06 13.18 -21.39
CA ALA A 82 5.83 13.03 -19.96
C ALA A 82 4.80 14.06 -19.54
N GLY A 83 3.58 13.61 -19.25
CA GLY A 83 2.52 14.46 -18.75
C GLY A 83 2.82 15.00 -17.36
N SER A 84 2.43 16.25 -17.11
CA SER A 84 2.70 16.95 -15.84
C SER A 84 1.52 16.85 -14.90
N GLY A 85 1.78 16.91 -13.61
CA GLY A 85 0.76 17.06 -12.59
C GLY A 85 0.50 15.81 -11.75
N ILE A 86 -0.58 15.83 -11.01
CA ILE A 86 -1.08 14.67 -10.25
C ILE A 86 -1.79 13.77 -11.26
N PHE A 87 -1.15 12.66 -11.63
CA PHE A 87 -1.66 11.80 -12.70
C PHE A 87 -2.26 10.48 -12.20
N ARG A 88 -2.09 10.15 -10.91
CA ARG A 88 -2.70 8.99 -10.23
C ARG A 88 -3.50 9.43 -9.02
N HIS A 89 -4.07 8.48 -8.29
CA HIS A 89 -4.89 8.76 -7.11
C HIS A 89 -4.13 9.46 -5.99
N VAL A 90 -4.88 10.23 -5.23
CA VAL A 90 -4.46 10.80 -3.94
C VAL A 90 -5.42 10.31 -2.87
N TRP A 91 -4.88 9.63 -1.88
CA TRP A 91 -5.64 9.02 -0.80
C TRP A 91 -5.44 9.80 0.50
N LEU A 92 -6.52 9.95 1.25
CA LEU A 92 -6.50 10.39 2.63
C LEU A 92 -6.57 9.17 3.54
N ILE A 93 -5.47 8.87 4.21
CA ILE A 93 -5.36 7.74 5.14
C ILE A 93 -5.55 8.28 6.55
N LYS A 94 -6.45 7.68 7.31
CA LYS A 94 -6.73 8.01 8.71
C LYS A 94 -6.50 6.77 9.55
N THR A 95 -5.59 6.82 10.50
CA THR A 95 -5.31 5.72 11.42
C THR A 95 -5.42 6.18 12.87
N ASN A 96 -5.53 5.24 13.80
CA ASN A 96 -5.23 5.51 15.20
C ASN A 96 -3.72 5.79 15.36
N LYS A 97 -3.27 6.23 16.52
CA LYS A 97 -1.85 6.33 16.85
C LYS A 97 -1.21 4.96 17.07
N LEU A 98 -2.01 3.97 17.39
CA LEU A 98 -1.64 2.56 17.43
C LEU A 98 -2.26 1.90 16.20
N TYR A 99 -1.41 1.49 15.22
CA TYR A 99 -1.87 1.04 13.92
C TYR A 99 -0.91 0.02 13.25
N LEU A 100 -1.40 -0.61 12.19
CA LEU A 100 -0.67 -1.46 11.27
C LEU A 100 -0.57 -0.75 9.92
N ASP A 101 0.59 -0.84 9.27
CA ASP A 101 0.75 -0.31 7.93
C ASP A 101 0.75 -1.45 6.89
N LYS A 102 -0.07 -1.31 5.85
CA LYS A 102 -0.10 -2.27 4.74
C LYS A 102 1.25 -2.40 4.03
N TRP A 103 2.05 -1.32 4.02
CA TRP A 103 3.36 -1.31 3.40
C TRP A 103 4.43 -2.08 4.21
N ASP A 104 4.19 -2.23 5.50
CA ASP A 104 5.07 -2.96 6.42
C ASP A 104 4.54 -4.37 6.70
N THR A 105 3.47 -4.79 5.98
CA THR A 105 2.85 -6.10 6.15
C THR A 105 3.09 -6.95 4.91
N PHE A 106 3.78 -8.07 5.08
CA PHE A 106 4.16 -8.99 4.02
C PHE A 106 3.56 -10.38 4.28
N VAL A 107 2.97 -10.95 3.24
CA VAL A 107 2.43 -12.31 3.25
C VAL A 107 2.83 -12.99 1.95
N ASN A 108 3.62 -14.04 2.03
CA ASN A 108 4.08 -14.77 0.85
C ASN A 108 4.25 -16.26 1.10
N ALA A 109 4.17 -17.06 0.06
CA ALA A 109 4.54 -18.47 0.12
C ALA A 109 6.05 -18.59 -0.04
N SER A 110 6.70 -19.19 0.97
CA SER A 110 8.16 -19.47 0.93
C SER A 110 8.47 -20.81 0.31
N GLU A 111 7.57 -21.78 0.43
CA GLU A 111 7.76 -23.15 -0.03
C GLU A 111 6.43 -23.77 -0.46
N LEU A 112 6.45 -24.54 -1.55
CA LEU A 112 5.35 -25.41 -1.98
C LEU A 112 5.79 -26.86 -1.90
N GLN A 113 5.21 -27.61 -0.99
CA GLN A 113 5.32 -29.06 -0.93
C GLN A 113 4.06 -29.68 -1.51
N LYS A 114 4.13 -30.87 -2.08
CA LYS A 114 3.06 -31.58 -2.88
C LYS A 114 1.58 -31.19 -2.64
N LYS A 115 1.17 -30.88 -1.42
CA LYS A 115 -0.21 -30.51 -1.05
C LYS A 115 -0.28 -29.43 0.05
N GLU A 116 0.82 -28.71 0.28
CA GLU A 116 0.94 -27.76 1.37
C GLU A 116 1.79 -26.56 0.94
N ALA A 117 1.40 -25.36 1.37
CA ALA A 117 2.19 -24.16 1.22
C ALA A 117 2.60 -23.64 2.59
N VAL A 118 3.88 -23.38 2.78
CA VAL A 118 4.37 -22.64 3.95
C VAL A 118 4.23 -21.16 3.65
N ILE A 119 3.45 -20.47 4.48
CA ILE A 119 3.21 -19.04 4.38
C ILE A 119 4.06 -18.33 5.43
N GLN A 120 4.81 -17.35 4.98
CA GLN A 120 5.54 -16.40 5.83
C GLN A 120 4.71 -15.15 5.99
N PHE A 121 4.57 -14.71 7.22
CA PHE A 121 3.89 -13.46 7.58
C PHE A 121 4.85 -12.58 8.37
N SER A 122 4.88 -11.29 8.06
CA SER A 122 5.53 -10.29 8.90
C SER A 122 4.80 -8.95 8.84
N THR A 123 4.83 -8.23 9.95
CA THR A 123 4.29 -6.86 10.06
C THR A 123 5.08 -6.07 11.11
N ILE A 124 4.89 -4.77 11.13
CA ILE A 124 5.43 -3.87 12.15
C ILE A 124 4.25 -3.20 12.87
N VAL A 125 4.31 -3.18 14.20
CA VAL A 125 3.38 -2.40 15.02
C VAL A 125 3.89 -0.98 15.13
N HIS A 126 3.03 -0.01 14.85
CA HIS A 126 3.30 1.42 15.06
C HIS A 126 2.52 1.91 16.28
N ASN A 127 3.23 2.57 17.19
CA ASN A 127 2.66 3.14 18.42
C ASN A 127 3.16 4.58 18.61
N GLU A 128 2.56 5.53 17.91
CA GLU A 128 2.99 6.92 17.90
C GLU A 128 2.51 7.67 19.15
N GLY A 129 3.41 7.81 20.11
CA GLY A 129 3.21 8.65 21.28
C GLY A 129 2.28 8.07 22.36
N LEU A 130 1.99 6.78 22.32
CA LEU A 130 1.29 6.06 23.39
C LEU A 130 2.31 5.32 24.28
N GLN A 131 1.91 5.03 25.52
CA GLN A 131 2.69 4.15 26.38
C GLN A 131 2.70 2.73 25.82
N ASN A 132 3.82 2.03 26.03
CA ASN A 132 3.92 0.62 25.67
C ASN A 132 2.91 -0.19 26.50
N GLN A 133 2.21 -1.09 25.85
CA GLN A 133 1.21 -1.92 26.50
C GLN A 133 1.21 -3.32 25.91
N SER A 134 0.70 -4.29 26.66
CA SER A 134 0.48 -5.63 26.14
C SER A 134 -0.69 -5.65 25.17
N GLY A 135 -0.58 -6.42 24.13
CA GLY A 135 -1.65 -6.57 23.16
C GLY A 135 -1.50 -7.83 22.33
N LYS A 136 -2.28 -7.90 21.28
CA LYS A 136 -2.40 -9.10 20.47
C LYS A 136 -2.50 -8.74 18.99
N ILE A 137 -1.73 -9.45 18.17
CA ILE A 137 -1.91 -9.48 16.72
C ILE A 137 -2.69 -10.73 16.37
N GLY A 138 -3.88 -10.55 15.78
CA GLY A 138 -4.68 -11.62 15.20
C GLY A 138 -4.42 -11.71 13.69
N ILE A 139 -4.31 -12.93 13.15
CA ILE A 139 -4.13 -13.18 11.72
C ILE A 139 -5.19 -14.19 11.30
N LYS A 140 -6.01 -13.82 10.32
CA LYS A 140 -6.98 -14.70 9.68
C LYS A 140 -6.71 -14.75 8.18
N ILE A 141 -6.75 -15.94 7.61
CA ILE A 141 -6.58 -16.13 6.18
C ILE A 141 -7.90 -16.62 5.58
N TYR A 142 -8.34 -15.89 4.58
CA TYR A 142 -9.51 -16.24 3.79
C TYR A 142 -9.10 -16.76 2.42
N SER A 143 -9.72 -17.85 1.99
CA SER A 143 -9.55 -18.41 0.66
C SER A 143 -10.11 -17.47 -0.42
N PRO A 144 -9.82 -17.71 -1.72
CA PRO A 144 -10.44 -16.97 -2.83
C PRO A 144 -11.98 -17.01 -2.82
N ALA A 145 -12.57 -18.07 -2.24
CA ALA A 145 -14.02 -18.20 -2.04
C ALA A 145 -14.56 -17.45 -0.81
N GLY A 146 -13.71 -16.78 -0.03
CA GLY A 146 -14.09 -16.03 1.17
C GLY A 146 -14.23 -16.87 2.44
N ASN A 147 -13.85 -18.15 2.42
CA ASN A 147 -13.90 -19.01 3.62
C ASN A 147 -12.64 -18.81 4.47
N GLU A 148 -12.80 -18.73 5.80
CA GLU A 148 -11.66 -18.74 6.72
C GLU A 148 -10.99 -20.13 6.68
N VAL A 149 -9.69 -20.15 6.32
CA VAL A 149 -8.89 -21.37 6.15
C VAL A 149 -7.78 -21.49 7.18
N PHE A 150 -7.46 -20.39 7.86
CA PHE A 150 -6.48 -20.35 8.94
C PHE A 150 -6.75 -19.18 9.87
N SER A 151 -6.48 -19.37 11.17
CA SER A 151 -6.56 -18.33 12.17
C SER A 151 -5.54 -18.56 13.26
N THR A 152 -4.86 -17.51 13.70
CA THR A 152 -3.94 -17.53 14.84
C THR A 152 -3.87 -16.17 15.51
N SER A 153 -3.32 -16.12 16.71
CA SER A 153 -3.00 -14.86 17.38
C SER A 153 -1.69 -14.97 18.15
N GLN A 154 -1.00 -13.86 18.27
CA GLN A 154 0.28 -13.75 19.00
C GLN A 154 0.21 -12.58 19.96
N ASP A 155 0.61 -12.84 21.23
CA ASP A 155 0.78 -11.77 22.22
C ASP A 155 2.05 -10.99 21.92
N VAL A 156 1.97 -9.67 21.98
CA VAL A 156 3.06 -8.75 21.64
C VAL A 156 3.07 -7.56 22.58
N ILE A 157 4.23 -6.94 22.73
CA ILE A 157 4.32 -5.62 23.34
C ILE A 157 4.08 -4.57 22.26
N LEU A 158 3.06 -3.76 22.41
CA LEU A 158 2.68 -2.71 21.49
C LEU A 158 3.55 -1.47 21.75
N SER A 159 4.73 -1.45 21.15
CA SER A 159 5.66 -0.32 21.13
C SER A 159 5.99 0.07 19.71
N GLU A 160 6.51 1.29 19.52
CA GLU A 160 6.88 1.75 18.18
C GLU A 160 7.95 0.85 17.57
N GLY A 161 7.71 0.45 16.31
CA GLY A 161 8.63 -0.37 15.52
C GLY A 161 8.70 -1.83 15.94
N THR A 162 7.75 -2.36 16.76
CA THR A 162 7.79 -3.78 17.15
C THR A 162 7.55 -4.68 15.96
N PRO A 163 8.54 -5.51 15.57
CA PRO A 163 8.36 -6.47 14.50
C PRO A 163 7.59 -7.69 14.99
N VAL A 164 6.67 -8.17 14.18
CA VAL A 164 5.92 -9.42 14.41
C VAL A 164 6.10 -10.30 13.18
N ALA A 165 6.57 -11.53 13.40
CA ALA A 165 6.74 -12.49 12.31
C ALA A 165 6.28 -13.87 12.77
N THR A 166 5.65 -14.61 11.85
CA THR A 166 5.25 -16.00 12.06
C THR A 166 5.19 -16.75 10.74
N SER A 167 5.15 -18.06 10.81
CA SER A 167 4.92 -18.92 9.66
C SER A 167 3.87 -19.96 9.97
N PHE A 168 3.11 -20.36 8.96
CA PHE A 168 2.07 -21.38 9.09
C PHE A 168 1.87 -22.10 7.77
N SER A 169 1.21 -23.25 7.83
CA SER A 169 0.97 -24.09 6.66
C SER A 169 -0.49 -24.04 6.22
N LEU A 170 -0.72 -23.91 4.93
CA LEU A 170 -2.03 -24.08 4.29
C LEU A 170 -2.08 -25.37 3.49
N LYS A 171 -3.05 -26.23 3.80
CA LYS A 171 -3.23 -27.51 3.10
C LYS A 171 -4.02 -27.31 1.81
N LYS A 172 -3.58 -27.97 0.74
CA LYS A 172 -4.20 -27.97 -0.60
C LYS A 172 -4.56 -26.55 -1.07
N PRO A 173 -3.59 -25.61 -1.07
CA PRO A 173 -3.88 -24.25 -1.50
C PRO A 173 -4.21 -24.19 -2.99
N GLU A 174 -5.08 -23.26 -3.36
CA GLU A 174 -5.25 -22.83 -4.75
C GLU A 174 -4.07 -21.95 -5.13
N LEU A 175 -3.35 -22.33 -6.19
CA LEU A 175 -2.16 -21.60 -6.60
C LEU A 175 -2.53 -20.48 -7.57
N TRP A 176 -1.95 -19.32 -7.34
CA TRP A 176 -2.00 -18.23 -8.29
C TRP A 176 -1.22 -18.60 -9.56
N SER A 177 -1.82 -18.40 -10.72
CA SER A 177 -1.16 -18.50 -12.02
C SER A 177 -1.69 -17.42 -12.95
N VAL A 178 -1.07 -17.26 -14.13
CA VAL A 178 -1.56 -16.32 -15.15
C VAL A 178 -2.94 -16.68 -15.67
N ASP A 179 -3.27 -17.97 -15.68
CA ASP A 179 -4.57 -18.48 -16.16
C ASP A 179 -5.63 -18.47 -15.04
N THR A 180 -5.19 -18.57 -13.80
CA THR A 180 -6.04 -18.57 -12.58
C THR A 180 -5.44 -17.65 -11.53
N PRO A 181 -5.61 -16.32 -11.65
CA PRO A 181 -4.99 -15.32 -10.77
C PRO A 181 -5.74 -15.15 -9.44
N VAL A 182 -5.98 -16.28 -8.76
CA VAL A 182 -6.71 -16.31 -7.49
C VAL A 182 -5.91 -15.70 -6.35
N LEU A 183 -6.58 -14.95 -5.49
CA LEU A 183 -5.97 -14.29 -4.34
C LEU A 183 -6.63 -14.75 -3.04
N TYR A 184 -5.81 -15.02 -2.05
CA TYR A 184 -6.17 -15.11 -0.65
C TYR A 184 -6.19 -13.73 -0.02
N THR A 185 -6.85 -13.58 1.11
CA THR A 185 -6.82 -12.36 1.91
C THR A 185 -6.33 -12.67 3.32
N ALA A 186 -5.28 -12.00 3.75
CA ALA A 186 -4.88 -11.95 5.14
C ALA A 186 -5.55 -10.76 5.83
N GLU A 187 -6.43 -11.02 6.79
CA GLU A 187 -6.95 -10.03 7.71
C GLU A 187 -6.06 -10.01 8.94
N VAL A 188 -5.50 -8.86 9.25
CA VAL A 188 -4.59 -8.66 10.39
C VAL A 188 -5.23 -7.65 11.32
N SER A 189 -5.44 -8.02 12.58
CA SER A 189 -6.02 -7.17 13.60
C SER A 189 -5.04 -6.88 14.73
N LEU A 190 -5.13 -5.69 15.28
CA LEU A 190 -4.34 -5.20 16.40
C LEU A 190 -5.29 -4.86 17.55
N SER A 191 -5.12 -5.52 18.70
CA SER A 191 -6.00 -5.34 19.85
C SER A 191 -5.24 -5.29 21.17
N SER A 192 -5.80 -4.61 22.17
CA SER A 192 -5.36 -4.58 23.56
C SER A 192 -6.57 -4.41 24.47
N ASP A 193 -6.58 -5.05 25.62
CA ASP A 193 -7.64 -4.97 26.65
C ASP A 193 -9.05 -5.16 26.08
N GLY A 194 -9.18 -6.11 25.12
CA GLY A 194 -10.45 -6.42 24.46
C GLY A 194 -10.93 -5.39 23.44
N LYS A 195 -10.17 -4.33 23.19
CA LYS A 195 -10.46 -3.30 22.18
C LYS A 195 -9.63 -3.54 20.93
N GLU A 196 -10.28 -3.55 19.75
CA GLU A 196 -9.60 -3.50 18.46
C GLU A 196 -9.19 -2.06 18.17
N TYR A 197 -7.90 -1.84 17.91
CA TYR A 197 -7.32 -0.54 17.56
C TYR A 197 -7.22 -0.36 16.06
N ASP A 198 -6.85 -1.43 15.35
CA ASP A 198 -6.71 -1.38 13.90
C ASP A 198 -6.93 -2.75 13.27
N LYS A 199 -7.30 -2.72 11.99
CA LYS A 199 -7.50 -3.90 11.17
C LYS A 199 -7.16 -3.58 9.72
N ILE A 200 -6.31 -4.39 9.13
CA ILE A 200 -5.94 -4.28 7.71
C ILE A 200 -6.22 -5.57 6.96
N SER A 201 -6.46 -5.45 5.67
CA SER A 201 -6.61 -6.58 4.74
C SER A 201 -5.54 -6.51 3.67
N VAL A 202 -4.81 -7.62 3.49
CA VAL A 202 -3.71 -7.75 2.54
C VAL A 202 -4.01 -8.90 1.59
N PRO A 203 -4.28 -8.64 0.31
CA PRO A 203 -4.42 -9.70 -0.68
C PRO A 203 -3.05 -10.29 -1.03
N PHE A 204 -2.98 -11.61 -1.20
CA PHE A 204 -1.76 -12.30 -1.62
C PHE A 204 -2.05 -13.53 -2.47
N GLY A 205 -1.15 -13.83 -3.41
CA GLY A 205 -1.21 -15.04 -4.23
C GLY A 205 -0.24 -16.09 -3.73
N ILE A 206 -0.66 -17.34 -3.65
CA ILE A 206 0.21 -18.45 -3.29
C ILE A 206 0.88 -18.98 -4.55
N ARG A 207 2.16 -18.70 -4.71
CA ARG A 207 2.96 -19.11 -5.87
C ARG A 207 4.44 -19.24 -5.48
N THR A 208 5.18 -19.98 -6.30
CA THR A 208 6.65 -19.98 -6.25
C THR A 208 7.22 -19.45 -7.55
N LEU A 209 8.32 -18.71 -7.41
CA LEU A 209 9.11 -18.17 -8.52
C LEU A 209 10.50 -18.70 -8.42
N SER A 210 11.06 -19.19 -9.53
CA SER A 210 12.46 -19.59 -9.59
C SER A 210 13.04 -19.29 -10.97
N PHE A 211 14.38 -19.25 -11.03
CA PHE A 211 15.14 -19.04 -12.24
C PHE A 211 16.26 -20.05 -12.34
N SER A 212 16.48 -20.61 -13.51
CA SER A 212 17.66 -21.42 -13.78
C SER A 212 18.22 -21.12 -15.16
N ALA A 213 19.51 -21.41 -15.37
CA ALA A 213 20.17 -21.21 -16.66
C ALA A 213 19.55 -22.11 -17.75
N GLU A 214 19.13 -23.33 -17.38
CA GLU A 214 18.59 -24.30 -18.35
C GLU A 214 17.10 -24.05 -18.65
N LYS A 215 16.31 -23.66 -17.64
CA LYS A 215 14.85 -23.58 -17.76
C LYS A 215 14.29 -22.16 -17.81
N GLY A 216 15.13 -21.16 -17.57
CA GLY A 216 14.75 -19.77 -17.49
C GLY A 216 13.82 -19.49 -16.28
N PHE A 217 12.79 -18.68 -16.47
CA PHE A 217 11.80 -18.35 -15.46
C PHE A 217 10.81 -19.48 -15.25
N LEU A 218 10.56 -19.85 -14.01
CA LEU A 218 9.56 -20.85 -13.63
C LEU A 218 8.56 -20.25 -12.65
N LEU A 219 7.28 -20.45 -12.95
CA LEU A 219 6.14 -20.18 -12.09
C LEU A 219 5.54 -21.50 -11.63
N ASN A 220 5.47 -21.73 -10.33
CA ASN A 220 5.00 -23.00 -9.73
C ASN A 220 5.72 -24.24 -10.32
N GLY A 221 7.01 -24.10 -10.58
CA GLY A 221 7.84 -25.15 -11.16
C GLY A 221 7.68 -25.38 -12.67
N LYS A 222 6.79 -24.63 -13.35
CA LYS A 222 6.59 -24.69 -14.80
C LYS A 222 7.34 -23.55 -15.48
N SER A 223 8.15 -23.88 -16.49
CA SER A 223 8.82 -22.87 -17.32
C SER A 223 7.81 -22.07 -18.14
N MET A 224 7.97 -20.75 -18.16
CA MET A 224 7.17 -19.86 -18.99
C MET A 224 8.00 -18.71 -19.56
N LYS A 225 7.61 -18.24 -20.73
CA LYS A 225 8.21 -17.04 -21.32
C LYS A 225 7.47 -15.81 -20.84
N LEU A 226 8.21 -14.82 -20.36
CA LEU A 226 7.68 -13.50 -20.06
C LEU A 226 7.56 -12.73 -21.38
N LYS A 227 6.34 -12.24 -21.65
CA LYS A 227 6.04 -11.37 -22.79
C LYS A 227 5.63 -10.02 -22.24
N GLY A 228 6.18 -8.94 -22.79
CA GLY A 228 5.88 -7.60 -22.29
C GLY A 228 6.27 -6.53 -23.28
N GLY A 229 5.87 -5.31 -22.98
CA GLY A 229 6.20 -4.10 -23.73
C GLY A 229 6.31 -2.91 -22.82
N CYS A 230 6.77 -1.79 -23.36
CA CYS A 230 6.81 -0.52 -22.64
C CYS A 230 5.44 0.16 -22.78
N VAL A 231 4.84 0.53 -21.65
CA VAL A 231 3.61 1.32 -21.60
C VAL A 231 3.91 2.65 -20.92
N HIS A 232 3.72 3.74 -21.64
CA HIS A 232 3.85 5.09 -21.11
C HIS A 232 2.52 5.52 -20.47
N HIS A 233 2.57 6.44 -19.49
CA HIS A 233 1.38 7.02 -18.86
C HIS A 233 0.74 8.08 -19.77
N ASP A 234 0.30 7.64 -20.93
CA ASP A 234 -0.35 8.42 -21.97
C ASP A 234 -1.66 7.72 -22.37
N ASN A 235 -2.75 8.45 -22.23
CA ASN A 235 -4.12 7.98 -22.47
C ASN A 235 -4.80 8.74 -23.62
N GLY A 236 -4.04 9.16 -24.61
CA GLY A 236 -4.55 9.88 -25.78
C GLY A 236 -5.28 11.17 -25.37
N LEU A 237 -6.57 11.27 -25.60
CA LEU A 237 -7.36 12.46 -25.28
C LEU A 237 -7.40 12.79 -23.78
N LEU A 238 -7.13 11.83 -22.90
CA LEU A 238 -7.06 12.06 -21.45
C LEU A 238 -5.68 12.57 -21.00
N GLY A 239 -4.73 12.67 -21.92
CA GLY A 239 -3.36 13.07 -21.61
C GLY A 239 -2.70 12.08 -20.65
N ALA A 240 -2.05 12.58 -19.62
CA ALA A 240 -1.34 11.75 -18.63
C ALA A 240 -2.22 11.23 -17.48
N ALA A 241 -3.51 11.57 -17.44
CA ALA A 241 -4.38 11.15 -16.34
C ALA A 241 -4.58 9.62 -16.36
N ALA A 242 -4.15 8.96 -15.29
CA ALA A 242 -4.31 7.53 -15.09
C ALA A 242 -5.70 7.25 -14.48
N ILE A 243 -6.68 7.14 -15.34
CA ILE A 243 -8.05 6.74 -14.97
C ILE A 243 -8.12 5.22 -15.06
N ASP A 244 -8.52 4.54 -13.98
CA ASP A 244 -8.49 3.06 -13.86
C ASP A 244 -9.06 2.36 -15.09
N ARG A 245 -10.23 2.78 -15.56
CA ARG A 245 -10.85 2.17 -16.74
C ARG A 245 -10.06 2.38 -18.03
N ALA A 246 -9.33 3.49 -18.15
CA ALA A 246 -8.48 3.72 -19.30
C ALA A 246 -7.21 2.86 -19.24
N GLU A 247 -6.65 2.67 -18.05
CA GLU A 247 -5.50 1.77 -17.83
C GLU A 247 -5.87 0.31 -18.07
N GLU A 248 -7.02 -0.16 -17.57
CA GLU A 248 -7.55 -1.50 -17.84
C GLU A 248 -7.69 -1.81 -19.35
N ARG A 249 -8.06 -0.81 -20.13
CA ARG A 249 -8.23 -0.98 -21.58
C ARG A 249 -6.93 -1.08 -22.37
N LYS A 250 -5.80 -0.73 -21.75
CA LYS A 250 -4.46 -0.88 -22.36
C LYS A 250 -3.94 -2.31 -22.24
N VAL A 251 -4.42 -3.08 -21.27
CA VAL A 251 -4.04 -4.47 -21.01
C VAL A 251 -4.97 -5.42 -21.75
#